data_779bf90eba1cff6b02b7733386c33b1a
#
_entry.id   779bf90eba1cff6b02b7733386c33b1a
#
_cell.length_a   1.000
_cell.length_b   1.000
_cell.length_c   1.000
_cell.angle_alpha   90.00
_cell.angle_beta   90.00
_cell.angle_gamma   90.00
#
_symmetry.space_group_name_H-M   'P 1'
#
loop_
_entity.id
_entity.type
_entity.pdbx_description
1 polymer ?
#
loop_
_entity_poly.entity_id
_entity_poly.type
_entity_poly.pdbx_seq_one_letter_code
_entity_poly.pdbx_strand_id
1 'polypeptide(L)'
;STDKPWDGKGQFSPDQEHGWQTVSASDIPFNDHDHAPQELSKNGIQKIIQDFSNAAIRAVDAGFDLIELHAAHGYLLHQFMSPLANKRSDEYGGCFENRIRMAIETFQSMKAAVPENFPIGVRLSAQDWLEGGWSLEESVELSKRLESLGAAYIHVSSGGLHVQQDIKIGANYQVPFAEAIKKALHIPVIAVGLITEALQAESILANGQADAIALARALLYEPRWPWHAAATLGAKIEIAPQYLRCQPHGVKSLFKTFQP
;
A
#
# COMPACT_ATOMS: atom_id res chain seq x y z
N SER A 1 -1.30 10.90 16.68
CA SER A 1 -2.20 11.67 15.80
C SER A 1 -1.56 12.96 15.33
N THR A 2 -1.97 13.48 14.21
CA THR A 2 -1.45 14.74 13.65
C THR A 2 -2.61 15.64 13.25
N ASP A 3 -2.36 16.95 13.24
CA ASP A 3 -3.28 17.91 12.66
C ASP A 3 -3.44 17.67 11.16
N LYS A 4 -4.42 18.31 10.56
CA LYS A 4 -4.62 18.25 9.11
C LYS A 4 -3.38 18.79 8.40
N PRO A 5 -2.93 18.17 7.30
CA PRO A 5 -1.68 18.59 6.62
C PRO A 5 -1.65 20.07 6.20
N TRP A 6 -2.82 20.66 5.93
CA TRP A 6 -2.94 22.07 5.52
C TRP A 6 -2.98 23.05 6.69
N ASP A 7 -3.18 22.59 7.93
CA ASP A 7 -3.16 23.42 9.13
C ASP A 7 -1.75 23.52 9.74
N GLY A 8 -0.85 22.58 9.41
CA GLY A 8 0.60 22.67 9.66
C GLY A 8 1.04 22.61 11.12
N LYS A 9 0.20 22.15 12.04
CA LYS A 9 0.48 22.17 13.48
C LYS A 9 1.24 20.94 14.00
N GLY A 10 1.49 19.95 13.14
CA GLY A 10 2.24 18.75 13.49
C GLY A 10 1.47 17.73 14.33
N GLN A 11 2.19 17.01 15.18
CA GLN A 11 1.63 15.96 16.03
C GLN A 11 0.87 16.57 17.22
N PHE A 12 -0.32 16.00 17.53
CA PHE A 12 -1.02 16.30 18.78
C PHE A 12 -0.36 15.61 19.96
N SER A 13 -0.25 16.33 21.09
CA SER A 13 0.08 15.70 22.35
C SER A 13 -0.99 14.65 22.72
N PRO A 14 -0.60 13.52 23.34
CA PRO A 14 -1.58 12.53 23.78
C PRO A 14 -2.69 13.11 24.69
N ASP A 15 -2.39 14.17 25.43
CA ASP A 15 -3.33 14.81 26.39
C ASP A 15 -4.21 15.88 25.75
N GLN A 16 -3.99 16.23 24.49
CA GLN A 16 -4.81 17.22 23.76
C GLN A 16 -6.09 16.59 23.20
N GLU A 17 -7.09 17.44 22.97
CA GLU A 17 -8.27 17.05 22.23
C GLU A 17 -7.87 16.47 20.85
N HIS A 18 -8.41 15.31 20.47
CA HIS A 18 -8.03 14.53 19.29
C HIS A 18 -6.62 13.89 19.34
N GLY A 19 -5.90 14.05 20.46
CA GLY A 19 -4.64 13.36 20.71
C GLY A 19 -4.85 11.93 21.23
N TRP A 20 -3.87 11.05 21.03
CA TRP A 20 -3.78 9.75 21.68
C TRP A 20 -2.33 9.28 21.73
N GLN A 21 -2.01 8.40 22.68
CA GLN A 21 -0.72 7.74 22.71
C GLN A 21 -0.57 6.80 21.51
N THR A 22 0.35 7.12 20.62
CA THR A 22 0.69 6.27 19.47
C THR A 22 1.50 5.05 19.91
N VAL A 23 1.47 3.99 19.11
CA VAL A 23 2.23 2.76 19.33
C VAL A 23 3.11 2.45 18.14
N SER A 24 4.24 1.76 18.37
CA SER A 24 5.21 1.40 17.34
C SER A 24 5.94 0.10 17.70
N ALA A 25 6.85 -0.33 16.82
CA ALA A 25 7.79 -1.42 17.09
C ALA A 25 8.75 -1.07 18.22
N SER A 26 9.19 0.19 18.30
CA SER A 26 10.05 0.74 19.35
C SER A 26 9.64 2.17 19.66
N ASP A 27 10.14 2.74 20.74
CA ASP A 27 9.83 4.08 21.25
C ASP A 27 10.58 5.21 20.52
N ILE A 28 10.79 5.08 19.22
CA ILE A 28 11.52 6.03 18.38
C ILE A 28 10.51 6.97 17.71
N PRO A 29 10.57 8.29 17.96
CA PRO A 29 9.71 9.26 17.31
C PRO A 29 10.07 9.42 15.82
N PHE A 30 9.09 9.84 15.00
CA PHE A 30 9.33 10.07 13.57
C PHE A 30 10.19 11.31 13.34
N ASN A 31 9.96 12.40 14.09
CA ASN A 31 10.79 13.59 14.13
C ASN A 31 11.31 13.81 15.56
N ASP A 32 12.44 14.50 15.72
CA ASP A 32 13.05 14.81 17.03
C ASP A 32 12.10 15.60 17.97
N HIS A 33 11.11 16.27 17.42
CA HIS A 33 10.13 17.07 18.17
C HIS A 33 8.80 16.36 18.42
N ASP A 34 8.62 15.17 17.84
CA ASP A 34 7.40 14.38 18.01
C ASP A 34 7.42 13.63 19.37
N HIS A 35 6.24 13.39 19.92
CA HIS A 35 6.09 12.50 21.06
C HIS A 35 6.48 11.07 20.65
N ALA A 36 7.36 10.46 21.44
CA ALA A 36 7.73 9.07 21.20
C ALA A 36 6.51 8.15 21.28
N PRO A 37 6.35 7.21 20.34
CA PRO A 37 5.33 6.19 20.44
C PRO A 37 5.66 5.25 21.61
N GLN A 38 4.65 4.57 22.13
CA GLN A 38 4.86 3.49 23.08
C GLN A 38 5.26 2.21 22.31
N GLU A 39 6.37 1.59 22.73
CA GLU A 39 6.73 0.26 22.22
C GLU A 39 5.63 -0.75 22.57
N LEU A 40 5.18 -1.51 21.57
CA LEU A 40 4.17 -2.55 21.78
C LEU A 40 4.71 -3.71 22.61
N SER A 41 4.00 -4.08 23.66
CA SER A 41 4.22 -5.36 24.32
C SER A 41 3.77 -6.52 23.41
N LYS A 42 4.22 -7.75 23.69
CA LYS A 42 3.77 -8.95 22.97
C LYS A 42 2.25 -9.10 22.97
N ASN A 43 1.60 -8.83 24.11
CA ASN A 43 0.15 -8.83 24.21
C ASN A 43 -0.49 -7.73 23.35
N GLY A 44 0.15 -6.55 23.27
CA GLY A 44 -0.26 -5.46 22.38
C GLY A 44 -0.18 -5.85 20.92
N ILE A 45 0.89 -6.55 20.50
CA ILE A 45 1.04 -7.09 19.15
C ILE A 45 -0.10 -8.07 18.83
N GLN A 46 -0.36 -9.04 19.71
CA GLN A 46 -1.44 -10.02 19.51
C GLN A 46 -2.82 -9.36 19.43
N LYS A 47 -3.05 -8.35 20.28
CA LYS A 47 -4.30 -7.56 20.21
C LYS A 47 -4.46 -6.89 18.84
N ILE A 48 -3.42 -6.27 18.30
CA ILE A 48 -3.47 -5.60 17.00
C ILE A 48 -3.68 -6.60 15.86
N ILE A 49 -3.02 -7.76 15.88
CA ILE A 49 -3.27 -8.84 14.92
C ILE A 49 -4.75 -9.23 14.92
N GLN A 50 -5.34 -9.39 16.11
CA GLN A 50 -6.78 -9.68 16.24
C GLN A 50 -7.66 -8.52 15.74
N ASP A 51 -7.26 -7.26 15.98
CA ASP A 51 -7.99 -6.09 15.48
C ASP A 51 -8.03 -6.05 13.94
N PHE A 52 -6.93 -6.42 13.26
CA PHE A 52 -6.89 -6.57 11.79
C PHE A 52 -7.84 -7.67 11.31
N SER A 53 -7.88 -8.81 11.98
CA SER A 53 -8.80 -9.90 11.64
C SER A 53 -10.26 -9.48 11.82
N ASN A 54 -10.57 -8.82 12.92
CA ASN A 54 -11.91 -8.30 13.15
C ASN A 54 -12.32 -7.23 12.11
N ALA A 55 -11.35 -6.42 11.64
CA ALA A 55 -11.58 -5.45 10.57
C ALA A 55 -11.84 -6.16 9.23
N ALA A 56 -11.12 -7.25 8.93
CA ALA A 56 -11.33 -8.06 7.73
C ALA A 56 -12.75 -8.67 7.72
N ILE A 57 -13.22 -9.23 8.84
CA ILE A 57 -14.59 -9.76 8.98
C ILE A 57 -15.61 -8.66 8.67
N ARG A 58 -15.46 -7.48 9.30
CA ARG A 58 -16.39 -6.35 9.06
C ARG A 58 -16.39 -5.88 7.61
N ALA A 59 -15.26 -5.95 6.92
CA ALA A 59 -15.19 -5.61 5.50
C ALA A 59 -15.95 -6.61 4.64
N VAL A 60 -15.82 -7.92 4.90
CA VAL A 60 -16.62 -8.97 4.25
C VAL A 60 -18.10 -8.75 4.49
N ASP A 61 -18.50 -8.55 5.73
CA ASP A 61 -19.91 -8.31 6.12
C ASP A 61 -20.50 -7.05 5.47
N ALA A 62 -19.65 -6.04 5.23
CA ALA A 62 -20.02 -4.81 4.54
C ALA A 62 -20.11 -4.96 3.01
N GLY A 63 -19.75 -6.13 2.46
CA GLY A 63 -19.85 -6.43 1.03
C GLY A 63 -18.67 -5.94 0.19
N PHE A 64 -17.49 -5.76 0.77
CA PHE A 64 -16.28 -5.52 -0.03
C PHE A 64 -15.89 -6.78 -0.79
N ASP A 65 -15.44 -6.62 -2.04
CA ASP A 65 -15.01 -7.72 -2.90
C ASP A 65 -13.57 -8.16 -2.63
N LEU A 66 -12.76 -7.29 -2.06
CA LEU A 66 -11.36 -7.54 -1.67
C LEU A 66 -10.91 -6.55 -0.59
N ILE A 67 -9.83 -6.89 0.12
CA ILE A 67 -9.14 -6.00 1.07
C ILE A 67 -7.64 -5.99 0.82
N GLU A 68 -6.97 -4.94 1.29
CA GLU A 68 -5.52 -4.79 1.18
C GLU A 68 -4.91 -4.53 2.56
N LEU A 69 -3.99 -5.40 3.00
CA LEU A 69 -3.20 -5.19 4.20
C LEU A 69 -2.18 -4.08 3.95
N HIS A 70 -2.28 -3.00 4.70
CA HIS A 70 -1.35 -1.88 4.57
C HIS A 70 -0.08 -2.09 5.39
N ALA A 71 1.01 -2.49 4.74
CA ALA A 71 2.31 -2.73 5.34
C ALA A 71 3.39 -1.77 4.77
N ALA A 72 3.04 -0.48 4.58
CA ALA A 72 3.86 0.51 3.89
C ALA A 72 3.89 1.87 4.63
N HIS A 73 4.65 2.81 4.08
CA HIS A 73 4.63 4.26 4.33
C HIS A 73 4.91 4.68 5.78
N GLY A 74 5.75 3.93 6.51
CA GLY A 74 6.10 4.24 7.89
C GLY A 74 5.00 3.94 8.90
N TYR A 75 3.91 3.26 8.48
CA TYR A 75 2.89 2.81 9.41
C TYR A 75 3.29 1.52 10.13
N LEU A 76 2.48 1.06 11.05
CA LEU A 76 2.86 0.11 12.08
C LEU A 76 3.57 -1.14 11.55
N LEU A 77 3.03 -1.83 10.54
CA LEU A 77 3.67 -3.03 10.00
C LEU A 77 5.02 -2.73 9.33
N HIS A 78 5.13 -1.58 8.65
CA HIS A 78 6.39 -1.13 8.07
C HIS A 78 7.41 -0.79 9.17
N GLN A 79 6.99 -0.20 10.28
CA GLN A 79 7.86 0.07 11.43
C GLN A 79 8.47 -1.22 12.02
N PHE A 80 7.71 -2.33 12.05
CA PHE A 80 8.24 -3.62 12.48
C PHE A 80 9.26 -4.19 11.49
N MET A 81 9.04 -4.02 10.19
CA MET A 81 9.91 -4.57 9.15
C MET A 81 11.25 -3.85 9.04
N SER A 82 11.27 -2.53 9.20
CA SER A 82 12.47 -1.73 9.00
C SER A 82 13.41 -1.72 10.22
N PRO A 83 14.72 -1.98 10.02
CA PRO A 83 15.72 -1.85 11.08
C PRO A 83 15.87 -0.42 11.63
N LEU A 84 15.43 0.60 10.88
CA LEU A 84 15.49 2.01 11.32
C LEU A 84 14.53 2.27 12.47
N ALA A 85 13.31 1.72 12.41
CA ALA A 85 12.26 1.92 13.41
C ALA A 85 12.14 0.76 14.41
N ASN A 86 12.64 -0.44 14.08
CA ASN A 86 12.57 -1.62 14.94
C ASN A 86 13.91 -1.91 15.59
N LYS A 87 14.04 -1.56 16.88
CA LYS A 87 15.21 -1.83 17.72
C LYS A 87 14.94 -2.92 18.78
N ARG A 88 13.88 -3.70 18.57
CA ARG A 88 13.52 -4.80 19.49
C ARG A 88 14.59 -5.89 19.52
N SER A 89 14.72 -6.52 20.68
CA SER A 89 15.62 -7.66 20.91
C SER A 89 14.87 -8.99 21.11
N ASP A 90 13.53 -8.97 20.97
CA ASP A 90 12.69 -10.16 21.08
C ASP A 90 12.43 -10.80 19.69
N GLU A 91 11.52 -11.76 19.62
CA GLU A 91 11.14 -12.49 18.39
C GLU A 91 10.48 -11.62 17.31
N TYR A 92 10.21 -10.34 17.56
CA TYR A 92 9.68 -9.38 16.59
C TYR A 92 10.73 -8.38 16.10
N GLY A 93 12.03 -8.53 16.49
CA GLY A 93 13.10 -7.63 16.10
C GLY A 93 14.42 -8.32 15.77
N GLY A 94 15.42 -7.55 15.33
CA GLY A 94 16.74 -8.05 14.96
C GLY A 94 16.80 -8.60 13.53
N CYS A 95 16.86 -9.92 13.35
CA CYS A 95 16.99 -10.55 12.04
C CYS A 95 15.73 -10.36 11.17
N PHE A 96 15.87 -10.56 9.86
CA PHE A 96 14.81 -10.41 8.87
C PHE A 96 13.54 -11.21 9.26
N GLU A 97 13.68 -12.49 9.62
CA GLU A 97 12.57 -13.37 9.99
C GLU A 97 11.75 -12.81 11.14
N ASN A 98 12.40 -12.24 12.12
CA ASN A 98 11.73 -11.64 13.28
C ASN A 98 11.02 -10.34 12.91
N ARG A 99 11.68 -9.49 12.10
CA ARG A 99 11.11 -8.20 11.71
C ARG A 99 9.85 -8.35 10.83
N ILE A 100 9.78 -9.34 9.97
CA ILE A 100 8.61 -9.60 9.14
C ILE A 100 7.49 -10.36 9.88
N ARG A 101 7.77 -10.92 11.06
CA ARG A 101 6.86 -11.80 11.80
C ARG A 101 5.47 -11.18 12.01
N MET A 102 5.42 -9.93 12.49
CA MET A 102 4.12 -9.28 12.72
C MET A 102 3.31 -9.13 11.43
N ALA A 103 3.93 -8.80 10.30
CA ALA A 103 3.24 -8.69 9.01
C ALA A 103 2.70 -10.07 8.55
N ILE A 104 3.50 -11.13 8.68
CA ILE A 104 3.11 -12.50 8.33
C ILE A 104 1.97 -12.99 9.22
N GLU A 105 2.09 -12.87 10.55
CA GLU A 105 1.06 -13.29 11.50
C GLU A 105 -0.25 -12.52 11.30
N THR A 106 -0.17 -11.21 11.01
CA THR A 106 -1.34 -10.39 10.69
C THR A 106 -2.03 -10.90 9.42
N PHE A 107 -1.26 -11.12 8.34
CA PHE A 107 -1.79 -11.63 7.09
C PHE A 107 -2.47 -13.00 7.27
N GLN A 108 -1.81 -13.95 7.95
CA GLN A 108 -2.35 -15.28 8.23
C GLN A 108 -3.63 -15.21 9.06
N SER A 109 -3.66 -14.36 10.09
CA SER A 109 -4.85 -14.18 10.95
C SER A 109 -6.03 -13.60 10.16
N MET A 110 -5.79 -12.64 9.26
CA MET A 110 -6.82 -12.12 8.36
C MET A 110 -7.33 -13.19 7.39
N LYS A 111 -6.43 -13.96 6.77
CA LYS A 111 -6.80 -15.07 5.87
C LYS A 111 -7.66 -16.13 6.55
N ALA A 112 -7.33 -16.46 7.80
CA ALA A 112 -8.11 -17.44 8.59
C ALA A 112 -9.50 -16.90 9.00
N ALA A 113 -9.67 -15.57 9.04
CA ALA A 113 -10.89 -14.91 9.51
C ALA A 113 -11.95 -14.65 8.41
N VAL A 114 -11.57 -14.76 7.13
CA VAL A 114 -12.45 -14.48 5.97
C VAL A 114 -12.71 -15.76 5.17
N PRO A 115 -13.71 -15.78 4.27
CA PRO A 115 -13.93 -16.92 3.38
C PRO A 115 -12.66 -17.30 2.59
N GLU A 116 -12.45 -18.58 2.36
CA GLU A 116 -11.23 -19.13 1.73
C GLU A 116 -10.86 -18.42 0.42
N ASN A 117 -11.85 -18.14 -0.42
CA ASN A 117 -11.66 -17.51 -1.73
C ASN A 117 -11.70 -15.97 -1.67
N PHE A 118 -11.82 -15.36 -0.49
CA PHE A 118 -11.83 -13.90 -0.38
C PHE A 118 -10.42 -13.34 -0.61
N PRO A 119 -10.23 -12.44 -1.61
CA PRO A 119 -8.90 -11.95 -1.96
C PRO A 119 -8.38 -10.94 -0.93
N ILE A 120 -7.17 -11.19 -0.44
CA ILE A 120 -6.41 -10.24 0.39
C ILE A 120 -5.10 -9.93 -0.33
N GLY A 121 -4.92 -8.67 -0.72
CA GLY A 121 -3.64 -8.15 -1.21
C GLY A 121 -2.80 -7.56 -0.08
N VAL A 122 -1.53 -7.25 -0.40
CA VAL A 122 -0.64 -6.58 0.54
C VAL A 122 0.06 -5.41 -0.13
N ARG A 123 0.01 -4.23 0.50
CA ARG A 123 0.74 -3.05 0.05
C ARG A 123 2.02 -2.88 0.85
N LEU A 124 3.15 -2.79 0.14
CA LEU A 124 4.49 -2.69 0.71
C LEU A 124 5.17 -1.37 0.31
N SER A 125 6.01 -0.84 1.20
CA SER A 125 7.11 0.06 0.81
C SER A 125 8.31 -0.81 0.44
N ALA A 126 8.70 -0.78 -0.84
CA ALA A 126 9.76 -1.66 -1.36
C ALA A 126 11.14 -1.36 -0.77
N GLN A 127 11.39 -0.11 -0.36
CA GLN A 127 12.60 0.29 0.35
C GLN A 127 12.40 1.60 1.11
N ASP A 128 13.29 1.88 2.06
CA ASP A 128 13.25 3.08 2.91
C ASP A 128 13.95 4.30 2.31
N TRP A 129 14.67 4.16 1.18
CA TRP A 129 15.49 5.21 0.59
C TRP A 129 16.55 5.79 1.54
N LEU A 130 17.01 4.96 2.47
CA LEU A 130 18.01 5.29 3.46
C LEU A 130 18.86 4.05 3.77
N GLU A 131 20.19 4.24 3.85
CA GLU A 131 21.11 3.16 4.18
C GLU A 131 20.80 2.54 5.56
N GLY A 132 20.90 1.23 5.66
CA GLY A 132 20.58 0.48 6.88
C GLY A 132 19.06 0.32 7.14
N GLY A 133 18.21 0.78 6.22
CA GLY A 133 16.77 0.59 6.26
C GLY A 133 16.29 -0.70 5.58
N TRP A 134 14.99 -0.80 5.41
CA TRP A 134 14.33 -1.87 4.67
C TRP A 134 14.73 -1.82 3.19
N SER A 135 15.06 -2.96 2.59
CA SER A 135 15.60 -3.05 1.23
C SER A 135 14.63 -3.71 0.25
N LEU A 136 14.92 -3.52 -1.06
CA LEU A 136 14.16 -4.17 -2.13
C LEU A 136 14.30 -5.69 -2.09
N GLU A 137 15.46 -6.20 -1.74
CA GLU A 137 15.73 -7.65 -1.61
C GLU A 137 14.87 -8.26 -0.51
N GLU A 138 14.76 -7.58 0.63
CA GLU A 138 13.88 -8.00 1.73
C GLU A 138 12.41 -7.94 1.31
N SER A 139 12.00 -6.95 0.52
CA SER A 139 10.64 -6.84 -0.03
C SER A 139 10.32 -7.97 -0.99
N VAL A 140 11.25 -8.36 -1.84
CA VAL A 140 11.10 -9.52 -2.75
C VAL A 140 10.93 -10.81 -1.94
N GLU A 141 11.76 -11.01 -0.91
CA GLU A 141 11.68 -12.21 -0.08
C GLU A 141 10.38 -12.28 0.74
N LEU A 142 9.96 -11.15 1.33
CA LEU A 142 8.66 -11.06 2.01
C LEU A 142 7.51 -11.35 1.04
N SER A 143 7.56 -10.81 -0.17
CA SER A 143 6.51 -11.00 -1.18
C SER A 143 6.35 -12.46 -1.59
N LYS A 144 7.45 -13.22 -1.73
CA LYS A 144 7.42 -14.67 -1.97
C LYS A 144 6.74 -15.43 -0.82
N ARG A 145 7.03 -15.03 0.42
CA ARG A 145 6.37 -15.64 1.59
C ARG A 145 4.88 -15.34 1.62
N LEU A 146 4.50 -14.11 1.32
CA LEU A 146 3.08 -13.72 1.23
C LEU A 146 2.36 -14.46 0.10
N GLU A 147 2.99 -14.63 -1.08
CA GLU A 147 2.46 -15.45 -2.16
C GLU A 147 2.23 -16.90 -1.69
N SER A 148 3.21 -17.52 -1.03
CA SER A 148 3.08 -18.89 -0.52
C SER A 148 1.97 -19.05 0.54
N LEU A 149 1.61 -17.97 1.22
CA LEU A 149 0.52 -17.90 2.19
C LEU A 149 -0.84 -17.52 1.55
N GLY A 150 -0.88 -17.36 0.23
CA GLY A 150 -2.11 -17.08 -0.52
C GLY A 150 -2.49 -15.61 -0.62
N ALA A 151 -1.52 -14.70 -0.65
CA ALA A 151 -1.76 -13.31 -1.03
C ALA A 151 -2.31 -13.25 -2.45
N ALA A 152 -3.34 -12.44 -2.67
CA ALA A 152 -3.99 -12.30 -3.97
C ALA A 152 -3.19 -11.42 -4.93
N TYR A 153 -2.46 -10.45 -4.42
CA TYR A 153 -1.59 -9.55 -5.17
C TYR A 153 -0.64 -8.79 -4.24
N ILE A 154 0.42 -8.21 -4.82
CA ILE A 154 1.30 -7.26 -4.12
C ILE A 154 1.18 -5.88 -4.76
N HIS A 155 0.95 -4.84 -3.96
CA HIS A 155 0.89 -3.44 -4.38
C HIS A 155 2.17 -2.73 -3.92
N VAL A 156 2.97 -2.27 -4.88
CA VAL A 156 4.34 -1.84 -4.62
C VAL A 156 4.46 -0.32 -4.59
N SER A 157 4.75 0.21 -3.40
CA SER A 157 5.10 1.62 -3.16
C SER A 157 6.52 1.72 -2.60
N SER A 158 6.92 2.85 -1.99
CA SER A 158 8.22 2.98 -1.32
C SER A 158 8.24 4.13 -0.32
N GLY A 159 9.21 4.11 0.61
CA GLY A 159 9.47 5.18 1.58
C GLY A 159 8.38 5.39 2.63
N GLY A 160 8.44 6.54 3.25
CA GLY A 160 7.47 6.99 4.25
C GLY A 160 7.89 6.73 5.71
N LEU A 161 9.04 6.06 5.94
CA LEU A 161 9.43 5.63 7.28
C LEU A 161 10.31 6.65 8.02
N HIS A 162 11.16 7.38 7.33
CA HIS A 162 12.17 8.22 7.96
C HIS A 162 12.27 9.59 7.31
N VAL A 163 12.52 10.64 8.11
CA VAL A 163 12.61 12.03 7.62
C VAL A 163 13.81 12.28 6.71
N GLN A 164 14.90 11.51 6.88
CA GLN A 164 16.12 11.62 6.07
C GLN A 164 16.09 10.77 4.80
N GLN A 165 14.96 10.17 4.44
CA GLN A 165 14.83 9.41 3.21
C GLN A 165 15.13 10.28 1.98
N ASP A 166 15.99 9.79 1.07
CA ASP A 166 16.36 10.51 -0.16
C ASP A 166 15.63 9.93 -1.37
N ILE A 167 14.31 10.19 -1.44
CA ILE A 167 13.48 9.69 -2.54
C ILE A 167 13.81 10.43 -3.82
N LYS A 168 14.24 9.71 -4.86
CA LYS A 168 14.46 10.26 -6.20
C LYS A 168 13.13 10.35 -6.95
N ILE A 169 12.36 11.42 -6.65
CA ILE A 169 11.03 11.62 -7.21
C ILE A 169 11.12 11.92 -8.71
N GLY A 170 10.34 11.19 -9.50
CA GLY A 170 10.23 11.36 -10.96
C GLY A 170 9.16 10.45 -11.53
N ALA A 171 8.83 10.61 -12.82
CA ALA A 171 7.89 9.71 -13.48
C ALA A 171 8.38 8.25 -13.35
N ASN A 172 7.48 7.33 -12.99
CA ASN A 172 7.79 5.89 -12.84
C ASN A 172 8.80 5.53 -11.74
N TYR A 173 9.12 6.42 -10.79
CA TYR A 173 10.21 6.21 -9.81
C TYR A 173 10.08 4.93 -8.96
N GLN A 174 8.89 4.37 -8.83
CA GLN A 174 8.65 3.11 -8.10
C GLN A 174 8.45 1.90 -9.03
N VAL A 175 8.32 2.10 -10.35
CA VAL A 175 8.10 1.02 -11.31
C VAL A 175 9.23 -0.03 -11.31
N PRO A 176 10.53 0.34 -11.18
CA PRO A 176 11.59 -0.65 -11.07
C PRO A 176 11.43 -1.63 -9.89
N PHE A 177 10.85 -1.18 -8.79
CA PHE A 177 10.56 -2.04 -7.64
C PHE A 177 9.42 -3.02 -7.94
N ALA A 178 8.34 -2.53 -8.56
CA ALA A 178 7.24 -3.39 -9.01
C ALA A 178 7.75 -4.46 -9.99
N GLU A 179 8.58 -4.07 -10.95
CA GLU A 179 9.18 -4.98 -11.90
C GLU A 179 10.06 -6.06 -11.23
N ALA A 180 10.89 -5.68 -10.26
CA ALA A 180 11.74 -6.62 -9.54
C ALA A 180 10.91 -7.64 -8.74
N ILE A 181 9.86 -7.19 -8.05
CA ILE A 181 8.94 -8.05 -7.31
C ILE A 181 8.16 -8.95 -8.28
N LYS A 182 7.63 -8.40 -9.38
CA LYS A 182 6.90 -9.17 -10.39
C LYS A 182 7.73 -10.29 -11.00
N LYS A 183 9.01 -10.06 -11.29
CA LYS A 183 9.92 -11.10 -11.80
C LYS A 183 10.09 -12.28 -10.85
N ALA A 184 9.83 -12.09 -9.58
CA ALA A 184 10.00 -13.09 -8.54
C ALA A 184 8.71 -13.80 -8.13
N LEU A 185 7.54 -13.35 -8.62
CA LEU A 185 6.21 -13.82 -8.21
C LEU A 185 5.40 -14.32 -9.41
N HIS A 186 4.36 -15.11 -9.12
CA HIS A 186 3.35 -15.58 -10.07
C HIS A 186 1.98 -14.89 -9.88
N ILE A 187 1.77 -14.24 -8.73
CA ILE A 187 0.56 -13.44 -8.46
C ILE A 187 0.69 -12.03 -9.05
N PRO A 188 -0.44 -11.33 -9.29
CA PRO A 188 -0.43 -9.98 -9.82
C PRO A 188 0.37 -8.98 -8.97
N VAL A 189 1.04 -8.06 -9.64
CA VAL A 189 1.76 -6.95 -9.01
C VAL A 189 1.22 -5.62 -9.52
N ILE A 190 0.90 -4.71 -8.61
CA ILE A 190 0.36 -3.40 -8.90
C ILE A 190 1.47 -2.35 -8.72
N ALA A 191 1.70 -1.53 -9.76
CA ALA A 191 2.62 -0.40 -9.70
C ALA A 191 1.87 0.90 -9.37
N VAL A 192 2.54 1.79 -8.64
CA VAL A 192 2.06 3.14 -8.30
C VAL A 192 3.23 4.12 -8.25
N GLY A 193 2.97 5.39 -8.42
CA GLY A 193 3.95 6.47 -8.19
C GLY A 193 4.20 7.35 -9.40
N LEU A 194 3.59 8.55 -9.39
CA LEU A 194 3.67 9.55 -10.45
C LEU A 194 3.39 8.97 -11.85
N ILE A 195 2.43 8.07 -11.93
CA ILE A 195 1.83 7.61 -13.17
C ILE A 195 0.61 8.51 -13.40
N THR A 196 0.63 9.31 -14.47
CA THR A 196 -0.39 10.32 -14.76
C THR A 196 -0.97 10.15 -16.16
N GLU A 197 -0.18 9.69 -17.12
CA GLU A 197 -0.56 9.62 -18.52
C GLU A 197 -0.97 8.21 -18.95
N ALA A 198 -1.94 8.11 -19.86
CA ALA A 198 -2.44 6.85 -20.39
C ALA A 198 -1.33 6.01 -21.07
N LEU A 199 -0.52 6.65 -21.92
CA LEU A 199 0.60 5.97 -22.60
C LEU A 199 1.70 5.52 -21.64
N GLN A 200 1.93 6.28 -20.57
CA GLN A 200 2.84 5.90 -19.49
C GLN A 200 2.34 4.62 -18.78
N ALA A 201 1.07 4.59 -18.39
CA ALA A 201 0.45 3.43 -17.75
C ALA A 201 0.48 2.21 -18.67
N GLU A 202 0.10 2.37 -19.94
CA GLU A 202 0.10 1.29 -20.92
C GLU A 202 1.51 0.73 -21.16
N SER A 203 2.53 1.60 -21.24
CA SER A 203 3.92 1.16 -21.44
C SER A 203 4.41 0.27 -20.29
N ILE A 204 4.05 0.57 -19.05
CA ILE A 204 4.41 -0.25 -17.89
C ILE A 204 3.82 -1.66 -18.01
N LEU A 205 2.55 -1.75 -18.40
CA LEU A 205 1.85 -3.03 -18.57
C LEU A 205 2.39 -3.80 -19.79
N ALA A 206 2.51 -3.14 -20.92
CA ALA A 206 3.00 -3.76 -22.17
C ALA A 206 4.44 -4.28 -22.06
N ASN A 207 5.28 -3.62 -21.27
CA ASN A 207 6.64 -4.07 -20.98
C ASN A 207 6.71 -5.16 -19.88
N GLY A 208 5.58 -5.57 -19.32
CA GLY A 208 5.54 -6.60 -18.29
C GLY A 208 6.13 -6.16 -16.95
N GLN A 209 6.19 -4.86 -16.67
CA GLN A 209 6.76 -4.32 -15.43
C GLN A 209 5.78 -4.38 -14.24
N ALA A 210 4.49 -4.44 -14.53
CA ALA A 210 3.41 -4.66 -13.56
C ALA A 210 2.21 -5.33 -14.26
N ASP A 211 1.23 -5.78 -13.50
CA ASP A 211 -0.05 -6.35 -14.01
C ASP A 211 -1.18 -5.36 -13.94
N ALA A 212 -1.08 -4.39 -13.04
CA ALA A 212 -2.05 -3.31 -12.90
C ALA A 212 -1.37 -2.01 -12.45
N ILE A 213 -2.09 -0.90 -12.63
CA ILE A 213 -1.64 0.45 -12.26
C ILE A 213 -2.58 1.02 -11.20
N ALA A 214 -2.02 1.54 -10.12
CA ALA A 214 -2.75 2.31 -9.12
C ALA A 214 -2.50 3.80 -9.31
N LEU A 215 -3.57 4.59 -9.27
CA LEU A 215 -3.55 6.03 -9.35
C LEU A 215 -4.18 6.62 -8.08
N ALA A 216 -3.55 7.64 -7.48
CA ALA A 216 -4.11 8.35 -6.34
C ALA A 216 -4.43 9.80 -6.72
N ARG A 217 -3.46 10.71 -6.60
CA ARG A 217 -3.67 12.14 -6.88
C ARG A 217 -4.15 12.42 -8.29
N ALA A 218 -3.72 11.63 -9.27
CA ALA A 218 -4.19 11.74 -10.66
C ALA A 218 -5.71 11.54 -10.77
N LEU A 219 -6.28 10.55 -10.06
CA LEU A 219 -7.74 10.31 -10.04
C LEU A 219 -8.50 11.34 -9.18
N LEU A 220 -7.87 11.92 -8.15
CA LEU A 220 -8.49 13.02 -7.41
C LEU A 220 -8.57 14.31 -8.25
N TYR A 221 -7.54 14.56 -9.06
CA TYR A 221 -7.49 15.71 -9.98
C TYR A 221 -8.39 15.51 -11.20
N GLU A 222 -8.38 14.31 -11.79
CA GLU A 222 -9.17 13.94 -12.97
C GLU A 222 -9.94 12.63 -12.70
N PRO A 223 -11.14 12.73 -12.10
CA PRO A 223 -11.95 11.53 -11.78
C PRO A 223 -12.38 10.71 -13.00
N ARG A 224 -12.29 11.29 -14.22
CA ARG A 224 -12.60 10.62 -15.46
C ARG A 224 -11.36 10.14 -16.22
N TRP A 225 -10.24 10.10 -15.56
CA TRP A 225 -8.98 9.62 -16.12
C TRP A 225 -9.12 8.29 -16.91
N PRO A 226 -9.89 7.26 -16.43
CA PRO A 226 -10.07 6.02 -17.20
C PRO A 226 -10.76 6.23 -18.56
N TRP A 227 -11.65 7.21 -18.67
CA TRP A 227 -12.30 7.53 -19.94
C TRP A 227 -11.33 8.19 -20.93
N HIS A 228 -10.50 9.09 -20.44
CA HIS A 228 -9.46 9.74 -21.23
C HIS A 228 -8.38 8.73 -21.66
N ALA A 229 -7.98 7.85 -20.75
CA ALA A 229 -7.05 6.76 -21.08
C ALA A 229 -7.62 5.83 -22.16
N ALA A 230 -8.87 5.39 -22.03
CA ALA A 230 -9.53 4.57 -23.03
C ALA A 230 -9.61 5.28 -24.40
N ALA A 231 -9.93 6.58 -24.42
CA ALA A 231 -9.95 7.37 -25.65
C ALA A 231 -8.57 7.45 -26.30
N THR A 232 -7.53 7.70 -25.53
CA THR A 232 -6.13 7.81 -26.00
C THR A 232 -5.61 6.47 -26.53
N LEU A 233 -5.97 5.36 -25.90
CA LEU A 233 -5.51 4.01 -26.24
C LEU A 233 -6.41 3.31 -27.26
N GLY A 234 -7.49 3.95 -27.72
CA GLY A 234 -8.45 3.35 -28.65
C GLY A 234 -9.27 2.19 -28.05
N ALA A 235 -9.34 2.12 -26.73
CA ALA A 235 -10.11 1.12 -25.99
C ALA A 235 -11.58 1.51 -25.84
N LYS A 236 -12.42 0.55 -25.43
CA LYS A 236 -13.84 0.78 -25.11
C LYS A 236 -14.02 0.67 -23.61
N ILE A 237 -14.88 1.54 -23.06
CA ILE A 237 -15.20 1.53 -21.64
C ILE A 237 -16.72 1.51 -21.41
N GLU A 238 -17.14 0.76 -20.40
CA GLU A 238 -18.55 0.71 -19.99
C GLU A 238 -18.87 1.89 -19.08
N ILE A 239 -19.99 2.53 -19.35
CA ILE A 239 -20.43 3.71 -18.59
C ILE A 239 -21.94 3.68 -18.36
N ALA A 240 -22.40 4.46 -17.39
CA ALA A 240 -23.81 4.67 -17.17
C ALA A 240 -24.45 5.43 -18.36
N PRO A 241 -25.68 5.08 -18.80
CA PRO A 241 -26.29 5.59 -20.03
C PRO A 241 -26.39 7.12 -20.13
N GLN A 242 -26.56 7.81 -18.99
CA GLN A 242 -26.66 9.27 -18.96
C GLN A 242 -25.38 9.98 -19.45
N TYR A 243 -24.25 9.30 -19.51
CA TYR A 243 -22.97 9.85 -19.96
C TYR A 243 -22.63 9.57 -21.43
N LEU A 244 -23.46 8.84 -22.16
CA LEU A 244 -23.20 8.49 -23.57
C LEU A 244 -22.92 9.72 -24.46
N ARG A 245 -23.56 10.86 -24.13
CA ARG A 245 -23.40 12.13 -24.89
C ARG A 245 -22.08 12.85 -24.57
N CYS A 246 -21.33 12.43 -23.54
CA CYS A 246 -20.03 13.01 -23.18
C CYS A 246 -18.88 12.47 -24.03
N GLN A 247 -19.15 11.58 -25.00
CA GLN A 247 -18.11 11.03 -25.87
C GLN A 247 -17.39 12.15 -26.62
N PRO A 248 -16.04 12.19 -26.61
CA PRO A 248 -15.30 13.22 -27.33
C PRO A 248 -15.61 13.22 -28.81
N HIS A 249 -15.68 14.43 -29.42
CA HIS A 249 -15.92 14.56 -30.86
C HIS A 249 -14.78 13.88 -31.64
N GLY A 250 -15.13 13.04 -32.58
CA GLY A 250 -14.13 12.30 -33.37
C GLY A 250 -13.75 10.92 -32.81
N VAL A 251 -14.04 10.62 -31.56
CA VAL A 251 -13.82 9.29 -30.97
C VAL A 251 -15.13 8.51 -31.08
N LYS A 252 -15.19 7.56 -32.02
CA LYS A 252 -16.37 6.73 -32.21
C LYS A 252 -16.32 5.47 -31.36
N SER A 253 -17.47 5.09 -30.76
CA SER A 253 -17.62 3.83 -30.02
C SER A 253 -16.70 3.66 -28.80
N LEU A 254 -16.29 4.77 -28.16
CA LEU A 254 -15.57 4.76 -26.89
C LEU A 254 -16.42 4.17 -25.77
N PHE A 255 -17.69 4.58 -25.70
CA PHE A 255 -18.59 4.19 -24.63
C PHE A 255 -19.49 3.02 -25.04
N LYS A 256 -19.59 2.06 -24.14
CA LYS A 256 -20.60 0.99 -24.14
C LYS A 256 -21.54 1.20 -22.95
N THR A 257 -22.81 0.84 -23.10
CA THR A 257 -23.74 0.77 -21.99
C THR A 257 -23.54 -0.53 -21.22
N PHE A 258 -23.63 -0.46 -19.90
CA PHE A 258 -23.81 -1.65 -19.07
C PHE A 258 -25.05 -2.40 -19.60
N GLN A 259 -24.87 -3.65 -19.94
CA GLN A 259 -26.00 -4.58 -20.08
C GLN A 259 -26.08 -5.32 -18.73
N PRO A 260 -27.21 -5.18 -18.00
CA PRO A 260 -27.40 -5.87 -16.73
C PRO A 260 -27.42 -7.38 -16.87
#